data_d80ef541509c3b57db3f6cd2351be354
#
_entry.id   d80ef541509c3b57db3f6cd2351be354
#
_cell.length_a   1.000
_cell.length_b   1.000
_cell.length_c   1.000
_cell.angle_alpha   90.00
_cell.angle_beta   90.00
_cell.angle_gamma   90.00
#
_symmetry.space_group_name_H-M   'P 1'
#
loop_
_entity.id
_entity.type
_entity.pdbx_description
1 polymer ?
#
loop_
_entity_poly.entity_id
_entity_poly.type
_entity_poly.pdbx_seq_one_letter_code
_entity_poly.pdbx_strand_id
1 'polypeptide(L)'
;HHYISANKQFGKTMQDDITDGVNYLIDQGVADADRIAIFGGSYGGYATMAGLTFTPDLYAAGINFVGVVDLELLQEDSNRNSRRFGGFYDELRLEWGDPDDPEDMEYIIETSPLRQAHKIKSPVLIIHGAQDNNVRLVHARKLADKLDSLGKEYEWYVEPYEGHGFSGEQSTLNMFGKVEEFLAKHLKN
;
A
#
# COMPACT_ATOMS: atom_id res chain seq x y z
N HIS A 1 0.32 19.20 17.18
CA HIS A 1 1.58 19.31 16.41
C HIS A 1 1.77 18.14 15.44
N HIS A 2 1.67 16.88 15.87
CA HIS A 2 1.88 15.70 15.01
C HIS A 2 0.90 15.59 13.83
N TYR A 3 -0.36 15.96 14.03
CA TYR A 3 -1.38 15.88 12.96
C TYR A 3 -1.05 16.80 11.78
N ILE A 4 -0.61 18.02 12.05
CA ILE A 4 -0.27 19.00 10.99
C ILE A 4 1.06 18.64 10.29
N SER A 5 2.00 18.00 11.00
CA SER A 5 3.28 17.60 10.41
C SER A 5 3.18 16.42 9.43
N ALA A 6 2.05 15.70 9.42
CA ALA A 6 1.79 14.61 8.47
C ALA A 6 1.19 15.08 7.14
N ASN A 7 0.75 16.34 7.04
CA ASN A 7 0.15 16.86 5.82
C ASN A 7 1.14 16.78 4.66
N LYS A 8 0.72 16.17 3.56
CA LYS A 8 1.52 15.94 2.35
C LYS A 8 2.86 15.22 2.63
N GLN A 9 2.84 14.27 3.58
CA GLN A 9 4.01 13.46 3.94
C GLN A 9 3.86 11.99 3.57
N PHE A 10 2.79 11.60 2.86
CA PHE A 10 2.66 10.27 2.29
C PHE A 10 3.82 10.01 1.32
N GLY A 11 4.52 8.88 1.51
CA GLY A 11 5.69 8.53 0.70
C GLY A 11 6.93 9.38 0.93
N LYS A 12 6.91 10.29 1.90
CA LYS A 12 8.02 11.15 2.34
C LYS A 12 8.43 10.81 3.77
N THR A 13 8.45 11.77 4.69
CA THR A 13 8.93 11.56 6.07
C THR A 13 8.21 10.42 6.81
N MET A 14 6.92 10.19 6.54
CA MET A 14 6.21 9.03 7.11
C MET A 14 6.77 7.70 6.60
N GLN A 15 7.26 7.65 5.38
CA GLN A 15 7.92 6.45 4.82
C GLN A 15 9.37 6.35 5.27
N ASP A 16 10.04 7.49 5.47
CA ASP A 16 11.40 7.53 5.99
C ASP A 16 11.47 6.93 7.40
N ASP A 17 10.48 7.23 8.28
CA ASP A 17 10.38 6.64 9.62
C ASP A 17 10.31 5.10 9.59
N ILE A 18 9.59 4.52 8.61
CA ILE A 18 9.53 3.06 8.43
C ILE A 18 10.89 2.53 7.97
N THR A 19 11.51 3.19 7.01
CA THR A 19 12.83 2.84 6.47
C THR A 19 13.91 2.89 7.56
N ASP A 20 13.90 3.94 8.38
CA ASP A 20 14.84 4.11 9.50
C ASP A 20 14.66 3.01 10.56
N GLY A 21 13.39 2.62 10.84
CA GLY A 21 13.10 1.51 11.73
C GLY A 21 13.67 0.17 11.22
N VAL A 22 13.54 -0.10 9.93
CA VAL A 22 14.11 -1.30 9.29
C VAL A 22 15.63 -1.28 9.35
N ASN A 23 16.26 -0.17 8.94
CA ASN A 23 17.71 -0.01 8.97
C ASN A 23 18.26 -0.18 10.38
N TYR A 24 17.59 0.40 11.38
CA TYR A 24 17.97 0.22 12.78
C TYR A 24 18.01 -1.27 13.19
N LEU A 25 17.00 -2.07 12.82
CA LEU A 25 16.96 -3.50 13.13
C LEU A 25 18.06 -4.29 12.41
N ILE A 26 18.40 -3.91 11.18
CA ILE A 26 19.53 -4.48 10.44
C ILE A 26 20.85 -4.15 11.17
N ASP A 27 21.06 -2.89 11.50
CA ASP A 27 22.29 -2.41 12.17
C ASP A 27 22.49 -3.05 13.55
N GLN A 28 21.39 -3.37 14.24
CA GLN A 28 21.42 -4.11 15.52
C GLN A 28 21.63 -5.62 15.35
N GLY A 29 21.68 -6.13 14.11
CA GLY A 29 21.80 -7.57 13.85
C GLY A 29 20.55 -8.38 14.23
N VAL A 30 19.41 -7.72 14.40
CA VAL A 30 18.11 -8.37 14.70
C VAL A 30 17.44 -8.88 13.42
N ALA A 31 17.52 -8.10 12.34
CA ALA A 31 16.96 -8.46 11.04
C ALA A 31 18.07 -8.81 10.04
N ASP A 32 17.80 -9.81 9.21
CA ASP A 32 18.65 -10.19 8.09
C ASP A 32 18.27 -9.31 6.89
N ALA A 33 19.21 -8.49 6.42
CA ALA A 33 18.99 -7.53 5.34
C ALA A 33 18.47 -8.16 4.04
N ASP A 34 18.82 -9.42 3.77
CA ASP A 34 18.42 -10.13 2.56
C ASP A 34 17.03 -10.79 2.68
N ARG A 35 16.43 -10.77 3.87
CA ARG A 35 15.19 -11.50 4.18
C ARG A 35 14.13 -10.67 4.87
N ILE A 36 13.95 -9.43 4.46
CA ILE A 36 12.95 -8.51 5.00
C ILE A 36 11.76 -8.45 4.04
N ALA A 37 10.56 -8.72 4.55
CA ALA A 37 9.32 -8.43 3.86
C ALA A 37 8.59 -7.26 4.53
N ILE A 38 7.84 -6.50 3.73
CA ILE A 38 6.94 -5.47 4.24
C ILE A 38 5.49 -5.90 4.02
N PHE A 39 4.66 -5.81 5.08
CA PHE A 39 3.25 -6.17 5.04
C PHE A 39 2.41 -5.10 5.75
N GLY A 40 1.37 -4.64 5.09
CA GLY A 40 0.45 -3.70 5.68
C GLY A 40 -0.93 -3.67 5.04
N GLY A 41 -1.91 -3.21 5.81
CA GLY A 41 -3.29 -3.05 5.37
C GLY A 41 -3.71 -1.59 5.28
N SER A 42 -4.60 -1.24 4.33
CA SER A 42 -5.13 0.11 4.16
C SER A 42 -4.00 1.14 3.90
N TYR A 43 -3.80 2.13 4.78
CA TYR A 43 -2.61 2.98 4.76
C TYR A 43 -1.31 2.16 4.82
N GLY A 44 -1.27 1.10 5.65
CA GLY A 44 -0.12 0.19 5.70
C GLY A 44 0.14 -0.52 4.37
N GLY A 45 -0.90 -0.80 3.58
CA GLY A 45 -0.78 -1.29 2.21
C GLY A 45 -0.17 -0.24 1.27
N TYR A 46 -0.53 1.04 1.43
CA TYR A 46 0.16 2.14 0.78
C TYR A 46 1.64 2.17 1.16
N ALA A 47 1.95 2.14 2.46
CA ALA A 47 3.33 2.15 2.95
C ALA A 47 4.15 0.94 2.45
N THR A 48 3.50 -0.24 2.32
CA THR A 48 4.10 -1.40 1.66
C THR A 48 4.50 -1.10 0.23
N MET A 49 3.57 -0.59 -0.57
CA MET A 49 3.86 -0.28 -1.97
C MET A 49 4.84 0.88 -2.13
N ALA A 50 4.78 1.88 -1.23
CA ALA A 50 5.75 2.97 -1.17
C ALA A 50 7.16 2.44 -0.84
N GLY A 51 7.29 1.53 0.12
CA GLY A 51 8.56 0.86 0.44
C GLY A 51 9.15 0.13 -0.76
N LEU A 52 8.34 -0.69 -1.45
CA LEU A 52 8.78 -1.42 -2.66
C LEU A 52 9.14 -0.50 -3.83
N THR A 53 8.62 0.73 -3.84
CA THR A 53 8.79 1.68 -4.94
C THR A 53 9.90 2.68 -4.68
N PHE A 54 9.99 3.23 -3.46
CA PHE A 54 10.92 4.31 -3.13
C PHE A 54 12.22 3.80 -2.51
N THR A 55 12.17 2.60 -1.88
CA THR A 55 13.35 1.88 -1.37
C THR A 55 13.39 0.45 -1.94
N PRO A 56 13.47 0.28 -3.30
CA PRO A 56 13.23 -0.98 -3.98
C PRO A 56 14.25 -2.08 -3.69
N ASP A 57 15.36 -1.75 -3.04
CA ASP A 57 16.43 -2.69 -2.67
C ASP A 57 16.35 -3.12 -1.18
N LEU A 58 15.41 -2.55 -0.41
CA LEU A 58 15.32 -2.80 1.03
C LEU A 58 14.51 -4.06 1.37
N TYR A 59 13.57 -4.43 0.53
CA TYR A 59 12.62 -5.52 0.82
C TYR A 59 12.73 -6.64 -0.20
N ALA A 60 12.82 -7.88 0.30
CA ALA A 60 12.82 -9.09 -0.52
C ALA A 60 11.41 -9.44 -1.06
N ALA A 61 10.35 -8.99 -0.40
CA ALA A 61 8.96 -9.21 -0.79
C ALA A 61 8.02 -8.18 -0.15
N GLY A 62 6.84 -7.96 -0.75
CA GLY A 62 5.82 -7.10 -0.18
C GLY A 62 4.40 -7.66 -0.24
N ILE A 63 3.60 -7.40 0.78
CA ILE A 63 2.21 -7.86 0.87
C ILE A 63 1.28 -6.65 1.04
N ASN A 64 0.54 -6.34 -0.01
CA ASN A 64 -0.45 -5.27 -0.04
C ASN A 64 -1.82 -5.83 0.31
N PHE A 65 -2.33 -5.50 1.49
CA PHE A 65 -3.66 -5.89 1.94
C PHE A 65 -4.61 -4.70 1.94
N VAL A 66 -5.66 -4.74 1.11
CA VAL A 66 -6.67 -3.68 0.95
C VAL A 66 -6.05 -2.27 0.86
N GLY A 67 -4.90 -2.17 0.21
CA GLY A 67 -4.05 -0.98 0.27
C GLY A 67 -4.37 0.05 -0.80
N VAL A 68 -4.15 1.32 -0.43
CA VAL A 68 -4.14 2.44 -1.35
C VAL A 68 -2.88 2.34 -2.23
N VAL A 69 -3.02 2.58 -3.53
CA VAL A 69 -1.87 2.55 -4.46
C VAL A 69 -1.71 3.83 -5.27
N ASP A 70 -2.74 4.69 -5.24
CA ASP A 70 -2.76 5.96 -5.96
C ASP A 70 -3.60 6.97 -5.17
N LEU A 71 -3.04 8.16 -4.92
CA LEU A 71 -3.68 9.18 -4.09
C LEU A 71 -4.85 9.87 -4.79
N GLU A 72 -4.83 9.98 -6.12
CA GLU A 72 -5.97 10.51 -6.87
C GLU A 72 -7.17 9.54 -6.80
N LEU A 73 -6.94 8.22 -6.91
CA LEU A 73 -7.99 7.22 -6.69
C LEU A 73 -8.53 7.24 -5.25
N LEU A 74 -7.67 7.48 -4.26
CA LEU A 74 -8.08 7.64 -2.87
C LEU A 74 -9.00 8.84 -2.70
N GLN A 75 -8.70 9.96 -3.37
CA GLN A 75 -9.58 11.13 -3.40
C GLN A 75 -10.94 10.81 -4.02
N GLU A 76 -10.96 10.06 -5.13
CA GLU A 76 -12.22 9.62 -5.74
C GLU A 76 -13.05 8.77 -4.76
N ASP A 77 -12.42 7.84 -4.03
CA ASP A 77 -13.08 7.00 -3.03
C ASP A 77 -13.64 7.85 -1.89
N SER A 78 -12.85 8.81 -1.40
CA SER A 78 -13.24 9.75 -0.35
C SER A 78 -14.42 10.62 -0.77
N ASN A 79 -14.38 11.20 -1.97
CA ASN A 79 -15.47 12.02 -2.51
C ASN A 79 -16.80 11.22 -2.64
N ARG A 80 -16.73 9.93 -2.95
CA ARG A 80 -17.92 9.05 -2.98
C ARG A 80 -18.46 8.81 -1.58
N ASN A 81 -17.57 8.61 -0.60
CA ASN A 81 -17.92 8.35 0.78
C ASN A 81 -18.41 9.63 1.50
N SER A 82 -17.86 10.82 1.19
CA SER A 82 -18.28 12.10 1.79
C SER A 82 -19.73 12.44 1.44
N ARG A 83 -20.17 12.14 0.24
CA ARG A 83 -21.57 12.29 -0.16
C ARG A 83 -22.51 11.41 0.67
N ARG A 84 -21.99 10.35 1.29
CA ARG A 84 -22.74 9.40 2.12
C ARG A 84 -22.66 9.71 3.61
N PHE A 85 -21.56 10.30 4.10
CA PHE A 85 -21.26 10.44 5.53
C PHE A 85 -21.00 11.88 6.02
N GLY A 86 -21.03 12.91 5.11
CA GLY A 86 -20.82 14.32 5.46
C GLY A 86 -19.35 14.74 5.59
N GLY A 87 -19.08 15.98 5.34
CA GLY A 87 -17.89 16.82 5.18
C GLY A 87 -16.52 16.54 5.79
N PHE A 88 -16.28 15.45 6.48
CA PHE A 88 -14.98 15.11 7.08
C PHE A 88 -13.84 14.96 6.04
N TYR A 89 -14.18 14.72 4.79
CA TYR A 89 -13.20 14.40 3.75
C TYR A 89 -12.54 15.62 3.08
N ASP A 90 -13.09 16.82 3.26
CA ASP A 90 -12.43 18.04 2.76
C ASP A 90 -11.13 18.34 3.53
N GLU A 91 -11.07 17.93 4.81
CA GLU A 91 -9.86 18.03 5.64
C GLU A 91 -8.76 17.07 5.17
N LEU A 92 -9.12 15.92 4.59
CA LEU A 92 -8.16 14.93 4.11
C LEU A 92 -7.42 15.38 2.84
N ARG A 93 -7.95 16.35 2.08
CA ARG A 93 -7.23 16.99 0.98
C ARG A 93 -5.99 17.74 1.45
N LEU A 94 -6.00 18.24 2.68
CA LEU A 94 -4.81 18.86 3.28
C LEU A 94 -3.70 17.83 3.51
N GLU A 95 -4.07 16.58 3.77
CA GLU A 95 -3.14 15.49 4.05
C GLU A 95 -2.62 14.82 2.76
N TRP A 96 -3.49 14.63 1.77
CA TRP A 96 -3.18 13.85 0.56
C TRP A 96 -2.86 14.70 -0.67
N GLY A 97 -3.04 16.01 -0.60
CA GLY A 97 -2.99 16.95 -1.72
C GLY A 97 -4.34 17.07 -2.44
N ASP A 98 -4.56 18.18 -3.13
CA ASP A 98 -5.74 18.43 -3.96
C ASP A 98 -5.41 18.17 -5.43
N PRO A 99 -6.04 17.20 -6.11
CA PRO A 99 -5.77 16.93 -7.53
C PRO A 99 -6.17 18.06 -8.48
N ASP A 100 -6.98 19.02 -8.00
CA ASP A 100 -7.35 20.21 -8.76
C ASP A 100 -6.27 21.32 -8.67
N ASP A 101 -5.30 21.20 -7.73
CA ASP A 101 -4.14 22.09 -7.62
C ASP A 101 -2.93 21.45 -8.36
N PRO A 102 -2.32 22.19 -9.33
CA PRO A 102 -1.18 21.65 -10.10
C PRO A 102 0.04 21.29 -9.25
N GLU A 103 0.34 22.03 -8.16
CA GLU A 103 1.48 21.70 -7.28
C GLU A 103 1.20 20.43 -6.47
N ASP A 104 -0.02 20.26 -5.99
CA ASP A 104 -0.44 19.06 -5.28
C ASP A 104 -0.55 17.86 -6.22
N MET A 105 -0.92 18.08 -7.48
CA MET A 105 -0.93 17.02 -8.48
C MET A 105 0.47 16.47 -8.77
N GLU A 106 1.50 17.31 -8.79
CA GLU A 106 2.88 16.85 -8.89
C GLU A 106 3.26 15.94 -7.69
N TYR A 107 2.94 16.39 -6.47
CA TYR A 107 3.11 15.57 -5.26
C TYR A 107 2.36 14.24 -5.34
N ILE A 108 1.09 14.23 -5.77
CA ILE A 108 0.27 13.04 -5.95
C ILE A 108 0.92 12.06 -6.93
N ILE A 109 1.45 12.55 -8.05
CA ILE A 109 2.14 11.74 -9.06
C ILE A 109 3.41 11.12 -8.49
N GLU A 110 4.22 11.90 -7.79
CA GLU A 110 5.49 11.44 -7.22
C GLU A 110 5.31 10.40 -6.13
N THR A 111 4.28 10.57 -5.30
CA THR A 111 4.07 9.75 -4.09
C THR A 111 3.05 8.64 -4.26
N SER A 112 2.43 8.49 -5.44
CA SER A 112 1.55 7.37 -5.74
C SER A 112 2.33 6.15 -6.23
N PRO A 113 2.41 5.04 -5.47
CA PRO A 113 3.19 3.85 -5.85
C PRO A 113 2.78 3.25 -7.20
N LEU A 114 1.49 3.29 -7.55
CA LEU A 114 0.99 2.83 -8.85
C LEU A 114 1.68 3.53 -10.02
N ARG A 115 1.90 4.85 -9.91
CA ARG A 115 2.53 5.68 -10.95
C ARG A 115 4.02 5.44 -11.04
N GLN A 116 4.64 4.98 -9.96
CA GLN A 116 6.05 4.69 -9.82
C GLN A 116 6.38 3.18 -9.86
N ALA A 117 5.39 2.33 -10.19
CA ALA A 117 5.51 0.86 -10.11
C ALA A 117 6.65 0.27 -10.96
N HIS A 118 7.15 1.01 -11.96
CA HIS A 118 8.31 0.59 -12.73
C HIS A 118 9.58 0.39 -11.88
N LYS A 119 9.68 1.03 -10.71
CA LYS A 119 10.81 0.93 -9.78
C LYS A 119 10.77 -0.36 -8.94
N ILE A 120 9.62 -1.02 -8.79
CA ILE A 120 9.47 -2.24 -7.97
C ILE A 120 10.38 -3.33 -8.53
N LYS A 121 11.14 -3.99 -7.65
CA LYS A 121 12.04 -5.10 -7.98
C LYS A 121 11.57 -6.43 -7.39
N SER A 122 10.94 -6.37 -6.24
CA SER A 122 10.55 -7.53 -5.43
C SER A 122 9.16 -8.02 -5.78
N PRO A 123 8.85 -9.32 -5.57
CA PRO A 123 7.52 -9.86 -5.76
C PRO A 123 6.49 -9.24 -4.81
N VAL A 124 5.24 -9.15 -5.28
CA VAL A 124 4.12 -8.55 -4.55
C VAL A 124 2.99 -9.55 -4.37
N LEU A 125 2.50 -9.73 -3.16
CA LEU A 125 1.20 -10.38 -2.92
C LEU A 125 0.13 -9.29 -2.75
N ILE A 126 -0.88 -9.32 -3.61
CA ILE A 126 -2.03 -8.40 -3.57
C ILE A 126 -3.22 -9.14 -2.96
N ILE A 127 -3.70 -8.67 -1.81
CA ILE A 127 -4.86 -9.22 -1.10
C ILE A 127 -5.94 -8.16 -1.00
N HIS A 128 -7.19 -8.47 -1.41
CA HIS A 128 -8.28 -7.49 -1.36
C HIS A 128 -9.64 -8.13 -1.10
N GLY A 129 -10.54 -7.40 -0.43
CA GLY A 129 -11.95 -7.76 -0.33
C GLY A 129 -12.74 -7.19 -1.52
N ALA A 130 -13.53 -8.04 -2.20
CA ALA A 130 -14.29 -7.57 -3.37
C ALA A 130 -15.40 -6.56 -3.03
N GLN A 131 -15.84 -6.52 -1.76
CA GLN A 131 -16.86 -5.60 -1.26
C GLN A 131 -16.28 -4.41 -0.49
N ASP A 132 -14.98 -4.13 -0.67
CA ASP A 132 -14.34 -2.99 -0.03
C ASP A 132 -14.90 -1.67 -0.57
N ASN A 133 -15.50 -0.88 0.34
CA ASN A 133 -16.08 0.42 0.05
C ASN A 133 -15.21 1.59 0.52
N ASN A 134 -14.13 1.32 1.28
CA ASN A 134 -13.20 2.33 1.76
C ASN A 134 -12.08 2.55 0.74
N VAL A 135 -11.36 1.47 0.42
CA VAL A 135 -10.36 1.42 -0.66
C VAL A 135 -10.91 0.44 -1.69
N ARG A 136 -11.53 0.95 -2.75
CA ARG A 136 -12.21 0.10 -3.73
C ARG A 136 -11.24 -0.88 -4.40
N LEU A 137 -11.76 -2.06 -4.76
CA LEU A 137 -11.01 -3.11 -5.49
C LEU A 137 -10.29 -2.60 -6.76
N VAL A 138 -10.69 -1.43 -7.28
CA VAL A 138 -10.01 -0.80 -8.43
C VAL A 138 -8.54 -0.48 -8.15
N HIS A 139 -8.16 -0.17 -6.90
CA HIS A 139 -6.77 0.01 -6.51
C HIS A 139 -5.95 -1.26 -6.78
N ALA A 140 -6.42 -2.40 -6.29
CA ALA A 140 -5.76 -3.69 -6.50
C ALA A 140 -5.72 -4.09 -8.00
N ARG A 141 -6.82 -3.90 -8.73
CA ARG A 141 -6.88 -4.20 -10.18
C ARG A 141 -5.89 -3.37 -10.98
N LYS A 142 -5.88 -2.05 -10.78
CA LYS A 142 -4.93 -1.16 -11.48
C LYS A 142 -3.48 -1.49 -11.14
N LEU A 143 -3.20 -1.89 -9.89
CA LEU A 143 -1.86 -2.35 -9.52
C LEU A 143 -1.49 -3.63 -10.28
N ALA A 144 -2.37 -4.64 -10.29
CA ALA A 144 -2.15 -5.88 -11.02
C ALA A 144 -1.92 -5.63 -12.52
N ASP A 145 -2.81 -4.88 -13.17
CA ASP A 145 -2.69 -4.50 -14.60
C ASP A 145 -1.36 -3.78 -14.87
N LYS A 146 -0.92 -2.92 -13.94
CA LYS A 146 0.35 -2.20 -14.08
C LYS A 146 1.55 -3.13 -13.94
N LEU A 147 1.54 -4.04 -12.97
CA LEU A 147 2.59 -5.04 -12.77
C LEU A 147 2.68 -5.98 -13.97
N ASP A 148 1.54 -6.45 -14.51
CA ASP A 148 1.48 -7.24 -15.76
C ASP A 148 2.13 -6.49 -16.93
N SER A 149 1.77 -5.22 -17.14
CA SER A 149 2.31 -4.40 -18.22
C SER A 149 3.83 -4.19 -18.15
N LEU A 150 4.38 -4.32 -16.94
CA LEU A 150 5.82 -4.17 -16.66
C LEU A 150 6.56 -5.51 -16.55
N GLY A 151 5.85 -6.65 -16.68
CA GLY A 151 6.42 -8.00 -16.55
C GLY A 151 6.95 -8.29 -15.14
N LYS A 152 6.31 -7.71 -14.10
CA LYS A 152 6.71 -7.88 -12.71
C LYS A 152 5.96 -9.03 -12.04
N GLU A 153 6.66 -9.78 -11.19
CA GLU A 153 6.07 -10.92 -10.47
C GLU A 153 5.10 -10.42 -9.40
N TYR A 154 3.88 -10.98 -9.39
CA TYR A 154 2.93 -10.80 -8.30
C TYR A 154 2.02 -12.02 -8.14
N GLU A 155 1.43 -12.14 -6.94
CA GLU A 155 0.36 -13.09 -6.62
C GLU A 155 -0.91 -12.31 -6.28
N TRP A 156 -2.07 -12.90 -6.62
CA TRP A 156 -3.37 -12.25 -6.50
C TRP A 156 -4.31 -13.10 -5.65
N TYR A 157 -4.89 -12.50 -4.60
CA TYR A 157 -5.94 -13.12 -3.81
C TYR A 157 -7.07 -12.11 -3.52
N VAL A 158 -8.27 -12.39 -3.99
CA VAL A 158 -9.47 -11.59 -3.72
C VAL A 158 -10.53 -12.44 -3.06
N GLU A 159 -11.00 -12.00 -1.90
CA GLU A 159 -12.09 -12.64 -1.18
C GLU A 159 -13.44 -12.00 -1.60
N PRO A 160 -14.37 -12.76 -2.23
CA PRO A 160 -15.57 -12.20 -2.85
C PRO A 160 -16.55 -11.54 -1.87
N TYR A 161 -16.56 -11.98 -0.62
CA TYR A 161 -17.56 -11.58 0.38
C TYR A 161 -17.00 -10.70 1.49
N GLU A 162 -15.72 -10.34 1.44
CA GLU A 162 -15.07 -9.47 2.42
C GLU A 162 -14.96 -8.03 1.92
N GLY A 163 -14.87 -7.11 2.90
CA GLY A 163 -14.74 -5.67 2.70
C GLY A 163 -13.35 -5.14 3.02
N HIS A 164 -13.31 -3.97 3.71
CA HIS A 164 -12.08 -3.31 4.14
C HIS A 164 -11.50 -3.97 5.40
N GLY A 165 -11.04 -5.18 5.26
CA GLY A 165 -10.64 -6.09 6.33
C GLY A 165 -11.45 -7.37 6.27
N PHE A 166 -10.84 -8.49 6.67
CA PHE A 166 -11.51 -9.79 6.65
C PHE A 166 -12.04 -10.11 8.04
N SER A 167 -13.34 -10.33 8.14
CA SER A 167 -14.06 -10.58 9.39
C SER A 167 -14.49 -12.03 9.56
N GLY A 168 -14.60 -12.79 8.47
CA GLY A 168 -14.91 -14.21 8.50
C GLY A 168 -13.70 -15.03 8.98
N GLU A 169 -13.94 -16.01 9.84
CA GLU A 169 -12.88 -16.90 10.35
C GLU A 169 -12.16 -17.62 9.19
N GLN A 170 -12.93 -18.21 8.26
CA GLN A 170 -12.35 -18.95 7.15
C GLN A 170 -11.60 -18.04 6.17
N SER A 171 -12.14 -16.87 5.85
CA SER A 171 -11.49 -15.90 4.96
C SER A 171 -10.18 -15.39 5.56
N THR A 172 -10.17 -15.16 6.88
CA THR A 172 -8.97 -14.75 7.63
C THR A 172 -7.92 -15.87 7.63
N LEU A 173 -8.31 -17.11 7.87
CA LEU A 173 -7.38 -18.26 7.80
C LEU A 173 -6.81 -18.44 6.38
N ASN A 174 -7.65 -18.34 5.36
CA ASN A 174 -7.22 -18.43 3.97
C ASN A 174 -6.22 -17.33 3.62
N MET A 175 -6.49 -16.08 4.06
CA MET A 175 -5.58 -14.94 3.85
C MET A 175 -4.21 -15.21 4.48
N PHE A 176 -4.16 -15.61 5.76
CA PHE A 176 -2.89 -15.87 6.43
C PHE A 176 -2.18 -17.09 5.83
N GLY A 177 -2.92 -18.10 5.33
CA GLY A 177 -2.34 -19.21 4.56
C GLY A 177 -1.62 -18.71 3.29
N LYS A 178 -2.24 -17.76 2.55
CA LYS A 178 -1.59 -17.14 1.39
C LYS A 178 -0.37 -16.31 1.76
N VAL A 179 -0.43 -15.58 2.87
CA VAL A 179 0.74 -14.84 3.41
C VAL A 179 1.88 -15.80 3.75
N GLU A 180 1.60 -16.90 4.45
CA GLU A 180 2.60 -17.90 4.82
C GLU A 180 3.24 -18.55 3.58
N GLU A 181 2.43 -18.99 2.61
CA GLU A 181 2.91 -19.57 1.34
C GLU A 181 3.84 -18.60 0.61
N PHE A 182 3.43 -17.33 0.48
CA PHE A 182 4.19 -16.28 -0.19
C PHE A 182 5.52 -15.99 0.51
N LEU A 183 5.50 -15.77 1.82
CA LEU A 183 6.73 -15.52 2.59
C LEU A 183 7.66 -16.74 2.57
N ALA A 184 7.12 -17.95 2.65
CA ALA A 184 7.91 -19.17 2.55
C ALA A 184 8.61 -19.31 1.19
N LYS A 185 7.97 -18.85 0.11
CA LYS A 185 8.54 -18.87 -1.24
C LYS A 185 9.67 -17.85 -1.42
N HIS A 186 9.51 -16.64 -0.85
CA HIS A 186 10.39 -15.53 -1.16
C HIS A 186 11.42 -15.17 -0.08
N LEU A 187 11.26 -15.68 1.17
CA LEU A 187 12.19 -15.42 2.27
C LEU A 187 13.00 -16.67 2.72
N LYS A 188 12.68 -17.88 2.20
CA LYS A 188 13.46 -19.09 2.50
C LYS A 188 14.61 -19.22 1.51
N ASN A 189 15.79 -19.52 2.05
CA ASN A 189 16.94 -20.03 1.29
C ASN A 189 16.77 -21.50 1.00
#